data_1efa4b079b40fc73007799f57b40a290
#
_entry.id   1efa4b079b40fc73007799f57b40a290
#
_cell.length_a   1.000
_cell.length_b   1.000
_cell.length_c   1.000
_cell.angle_alpha   90.00
_cell.angle_beta   90.00
_cell.angle_gamma   90.00
#
_symmetry.space_group_name_H-M   'P 1'
#
loop_
_entity.id
_entity.type
_entity.pdbx_description
1 polymer ?
#
loop_
_entity_poly.entity_id
_entity_poly.type
_entity_poly.pdbx_seq_one_letter_code
_entity_poly.pdbx_strand_id
1 'polypeptide(L)'
;YRTDADDPKEHFLRELQSVIDSFREDGIPFAGMLVCPILANEGLPNIPVGYMKAAVKLIHQAGGVFIADEVQAGLCRTGLWWGYELMDFVPDIVTMGKPLGGGVPFAATAASSEITEMFRQHTRYFNTCASSPVQAAAGNAVLDVIEQENLHENVTAVGQFLHERFLQIQAGHK
;
A
#
# COMPACT_ATOMS: atom_id res chain seq x y z
N TYR A 1 0.25 18.64 -2.48
CA TYR A 1 1.39 17.74 -2.29
C TYR A 1 2.75 18.38 -2.59
N ARG A 2 2.78 19.69 -2.83
CA ARG A 2 4.02 20.47 -2.88
C ARG A 2 4.16 21.20 -1.56
N THR A 3 5.37 21.23 -1.04
CA THR A 3 5.74 22.06 0.11
C THR A 3 7.00 22.82 -0.26
N ASP A 4 7.10 24.07 0.22
CA ASP A 4 8.31 24.88 0.12
C ASP A 4 9.25 24.64 1.32
N ALA A 5 8.97 23.61 2.14
CA ALA A 5 9.82 23.25 3.26
C ALA A 5 11.17 22.73 2.79
N ASP A 6 12.24 23.11 3.48
CA ASP A 6 13.62 22.67 3.20
C ASP A 6 13.76 21.14 3.35
N ASP A 7 13.00 20.52 4.27
CA ASP A 7 12.90 19.07 4.44
C ASP A 7 11.43 18.62 4.35
N PRO A 8 10.97 18.18 3.16
CA PRO A 8 9.61 17.72 2.95
C PRO A 8 9.23 16.51 3.82
N LYS A 9 10.16 15.59 4.07
CA LYS A 9 9.89 14.41 4.91
C LYS A 9 9.55 14.83 6.33
N GLU A 10 10.38 15.64 6.96
CA GLU A 10 10.16 16.12 8.31
C GLU A 10 8.92 17.03 8.41
N HIS A 11 8.62 17.78 7.37
CA HIS A 11 7.38 18.55 7.29
C HIS A 11 6.16 17.64 7.38
N PHE A 12 6.05 16.65 6.49
CA PHE A 12 4.90 15.73 6.48
C PHE A 12 4.83 14.82 7.71
N LEU A 13 5.96 14.48 8.33
CA LEU A 13 5.95 13.74 9.61
C LEU A 13 5.38 14.59 10.75
N ARG A 14 5.70 15.89 10.80
CA ARG A 14 5.09 16.81 11.78
C ARG A 14 3.58 16.96 11.56
N GLU A 15 3.12 17.06 10.30
CA GLU A 15 1.70 17.09 9.98
C GLU A 15 1.00 15.80 10.45
N LEU A 16 1.60 14.65 10.18
CA LEU A 16 1.08 13.36 10.65
C LEU A 16 1.01 13.30 12.18
N GLN A 17 2.07 13.74 12.86
CA GLN A 17 2.10 13.80 14.33
C GLN A 17 1.01 14.73 14.87
N SER A 18 0.81 15.89 14.26
CA SER A 18 -0.24 16.83 14.65
C SER A 18 -1.63 16.20 14.54
N VAL A 19 -1.89 15.42 13.47
CA VAL A 19 -3.16 14.69 13.33
C VAL A 19 -3.32 13.64 14.41
N ILE A 20 -2.27 12.86 14.72
CA ILE A 20 -2.29 11.87 15.80
C ILE A 20 -2.58 12.54 17.16
N ASP A 21 -1.95 13.68 17.43
CA ASP A 21 -2.12 14.40 18.68
C ASP A 21 -3.54 14.97 18.81
N SER A 22 -4.17 15.41 17.72
CA SER A 22 -5.55 15.90 17.73
C SER A 22 -6.55 14.80 18.17
N PHE A 23 -6.34 13.53 17.77
CA PHE A 23 -7.14 12.42 18.28
C PHE A 23 -7.05 12.30 19.81
N ARG A 24 -5.85 12.47 20.36
CA ARG A 24 -5.63 12.41 21.81
C ARG A 24 -6.30 13.59 22.53
N GLU A 25 -6.19 14.79 21.97
CA GLU A 25 -6.83 16.01 22.53
C GLU A 25 -8.35 15.89 22.53
N ASP A 26 -8.92 15.29 21.50
CA ASP A 26 -10.37 15.04 21.40
C ASP A 26 -10.84 13.82 22.24
N GLY A 27 -9.92 13.13 22.91
CA GLY A 27 -10.22 11.93 23.70
C GLY A 27 -10.63 10.72 22.84
N ILE A 28 -10.26 10.70 21.56
CA ILE A 28 -10.57 9.64 20.61
C ILE A 28 -9.35 8.69 20.54
N PRO A 29 -9.52 7.39 20.84
CA PRO A 29 -8.44 6.42 20.69
C PRO A 29 -7.96 6.33 19.24
N PHE A 30 -6.65 6.50 19.03
CA PHE A 30 -6.05 6.38 17.70
C PHE A 30 -5.92 4.91 17.30
N ALA A 31 -6.59 4.49 16.23
CA ALA A 31 -6.61 3.08 15.79
C ALA A 31 -5.51 2.75 14.77
N GLY A 32 -5.16 3.67 13.89
CA GLY A 32 -4.16 3.42 12.86
C GLY A 32 -4.28 4.32 11.64
N MET A 33 -3.45 4.03 10.64
CA MET A 33 -3.43 4.72 9.35
C MET A 33 -3.58 3.72 8.22
N LEU A 34 -4.47 4.02 7.27
CA LEU A 34 -4.61 3.29 6.02
C LEU A 34 -4.10 4.17 4.88
N VAL A 35 -3.21 3.65 4.04
CA VAL A 35 -2.64 4.41 2.92
C VAL A 35 -2.24 3.49 1.77
N CYS A 36 -2.44 3.95 0.55
CA CYS A 36 -1.83 3.35 -0.64
C CYS A 36 -0.34 3.72 -0.68
N PRO A 37 0.61 2.75 -0.70
CA PRO A 37 2.04 3.04 -0.63
C PRO A 37 2.56 3.97 -1.71
N ILE A 38 1.92 4.01 -2.88
CA ILE A 38 2.29 4.86 -4.02
C ILE A 38 1.35 6.06 -4.22
N LEU A 39 0.40 6.29 -3.33
CA LEU A 39 -0.60 7.36 -3.41
C LEU A 39 -1.25 7.44 -4.81
N ALA A 40 -1.74 6.29 -5.29
CA ALA A 40 -2.19 6.12 -6.67
C ALA A 40 -3.40 6.99 -7.03
N ASN A 41 -4.37 7.12 -6.12
CA ASN A 41 -5.57 7.93 -6.31
C ASN A 41 -5.30 9.44 -6.12
N GLU A 42 -4.20 9.78 -5.47
CA GLU A 42 -3.76 11.12 -5.14
C GLU A 42 -2.87 11.74 -6.24
N GLY A 43 -2.72 11.05 -7.37
CA GLY A 43 -1.98 11.53 -8.53
C GLY A 43 -0.50 11.10 -8.55
N LEU A 44 -0.12 10.05 -7.83
CA LEU A 44 1.23 9.50 -7.80
C LEU A 44 2.30 10.57 -7.44
N PRO A 45 2.10 11.37 -6.39
CA PRO A 45 3.07 12.39 -6.02
C PRO A 45 4.38 11.75 -5.57
N ASN A 46 5.48 12.52 -5.68
CA ASN A 46 6.75 12.10 -5.11
C ASN A 46 6.63 12.01 -3.58
N ILE A 47 6.81 10.81 -3.06
CA ILE A 47 6.85 10.55 -1.62
C ILE A 47 8.32 10.71 -1.17
N PRO A 48 8.61 11.54 -0.16
CA PRO A 48 9.98 11.70 0.33
C PRO A 48 10.58 10.35 0.77
N VAL A 49 11.84 10.12 0.40
CA VAL A 49 12.55 8.88 0.74
C VAL A 49 12.55 8.64 2.26
N GLY A 50 12.12 7.46 2.67
CA GLY A 50 12.04 7.05 4.08
C GLY A 50 10.84 7.62 4.85
N TYR A 51 9.94 8.38 4.19
CA TYR A 51 8.72 8.90 4.84
C TYR A 51 7.84 7.76 5.37
N MET A 52 7.48 6.79 4.53
CA MET A 52 6.59 5.69 4.92
C MET A 52 7.16 4.89 6.11
N LYS A 53 8.45 4.58 6.06
CA LYS A 53 9.15 3.88 7.16
C LYS A 53 9.12 4.68 8.48
N ALA A 54 9.25 6.00 8.43
CA ALA A 54 9.15 6.86 9.60
C ALA A 54 7.70 7.00 10.07
N ALA A 55 6.73 7.11 9.15
CA ALA A 55 5.31 7.15 9.47
C ALA A 55 4.86 5.89 10.23
N VAL A 56 5.26 4.69 9.78
CA VAL A 56 4.99 3.43 10.51
C VAL A 56 5.44 3.52 11.97
N LYS A 57 6.63 4.05 12.23
CA LYS A 57 7.14 4.23 13.60
C LYS A 57 6.27 5.16 14.44
N LEU A 58 5.83 6.28 13.87
CA LEU A 58 4.93 7.22 14.57
C LEU A 58 3.59 6.57 14.89
N ILE A 59 3.02 5.84 13.95
CA ILE A 59 1.76 5.11 14.10
C ILE A 59 1.87 4.09 15.24
N HIS A 60 2.94 3.27 15.25
CA HIS A 60 3.17 2.29 16.31
C HIS A 60 3.42 2.95 17.68
N GLN A 61 4.14 4.06 17.74
CA GLN A 61 4.35 4.82 18.98
C GLN A 61 3.03 5.38 19.55
N ALA A 62 2.07 5.68 18.66
CA ALA A 62 0.74 6.11 19.05
C ALA A 62 -0.20 4.94 19.45
N GLY A 63 0.27 3.69 19.35
CA GLY A 63 -0.50 2.48 19.65
C GLY A 63 -1.41 2.02 18.51
N GLY A 64 -1.30 2.60 17.32
CA GLY A 64 -2.07 2.24 16.15
C GLY A 64 -1.41 1.19 15.27
N VAL A 65 -2.15 0.71 14.25
CA VAL A 65 -1.68 -0.21 13.22
C VAL A 65 -1.52 0.50 11.88
N PHE A 66 -0.57 0.05 11.07
CA PHE A 66 -0.36 0.57 9.72
C PHE A 66 -0.95 -0.40 8.69
N ILE A 67 -1.88 0.09 7.88
CA ILE A 67 -2.59 -0.68 6.87
C ILE A 67 -2.12 -0.22 5.47
N ALA A 68 -1.46 -1.12 4.75
CA ALA A 68 -1.10 -0.88 3.35
C ALA A 68 -2.26 -1.23 2.43
N ASP A 69 -2.80 -0.24 1.73
CA ASP A 69 -3.75 -0.47 0.64
C ASP A 69 -2.99 -0.82 -0.64
N GLU A 70 -2.82 -2.12 -0.85
CA GLU A 70 -2.15 -2.68 -2.02
C GLU A 70 -3.09 -2.96 -3.19
N VAL A 71 -4.34 -2.52 -3.08
CA VAL A 71 -5.36 -2.75 -4.12
C VAL A 71 -4.93 -2.22 -5.48
N GLN A 72 -4.11 -1.19 -5.54
CA GLN A 72 -3.55 -0.66 -6.79
C GLN A 72 -2.04 -0.82 -6.88
N ALA A 73 -1.30 -0.79 -5.78
CA ALA A 73 0.16 -0.87 -5.77
C ALA A 73 0.67 -2.30 -5.91
N GLY A 74 -0.06 -3.28 -5.39
CA GLY A 74 0.36 -4.67 -5.32
C GLY A 74 0.27 -5.45 -6.63
N LEU A 75 0.60 -6.73 -6.54
CA LEU A 75 0.62 -7.68 -7.64
C LEU A 75 1.52 -7.23 -8.79
N CYS A 76 2.77 -6.96 -8.46
CA CYS A 76 3.86 -6.61 -9.37
C CYS A 76 3.70 -5.31 -10.16
N ARG A 77 2.71 -4.46 -9.86
CA ARG A 77 2.51 -3.19 -10.58
C ARG A 77 3.72 -2.26 -10.50
N THR A 78 4.46 -2.29 -9.39
CA THR A 78 5.65 -1.47 -9.15
C THR A 78 6.96 -2.14 -9.58
N GLY A 79 6.92 -3.38 -10.10
CA GLY A 79 8.08 -4.22 -10.36
C GLY A 79 8.49 -5.10 -9.17
N LEU A 80 7.93 -4.85 -7.99
CA LEU A 80 8.00 -5.70 -6.80
C LEU A 80 6.62 -6.29 -6.53
N TRP A 81 6.52 -7.36 -5.76
CA TRP A 81 5.22 -7.97 -5.44
C TRP A 81 4.26 -6.98 -4.78
N TRP A 82 4.80 -6.14 -3.87
CA TRP A 82 4.01 -5.18 -3.11
C TRP A 82 4.61 -3.78 -3.16
N GLY A 83 3.76 -2.77 -3.15
CA GLY A 83 4.19 -1.39 -3.14
C GLY A 83 4.90 -0.99 -1.85
N TYR A 84 4.59 -1.61 -0.72
CA TYR A 84 5.29 -1.37 0.55
C TYR A 84 6.77 -1.78 0.51
N GLU A 85 7.13 -2.78 -0.31
CA GLU A 85 8.53 -3.18 -0.52
C GLU A 85 9.32 -2.05 -1.20
N LEU A 86 8.72 -1.37 -2.19
CA LEU A 86 9.32 -0.22 -2.85
C LEU A 86 9.58 0.92 -1.87
N MET A 87 8.73 1.09 -0.87
CA MET A 87 8.83 2.17 0.13
C MET A 87 9.58 1.77 1.40
N ASP A 88 10.20 0.58 1.43
CA ASP A 88 11.04 0.05 2.52
C ASP A 88 10.35 0.08 3.90
N PHE A 89 9.13 -0.45 3.98
CA PHE A 89 8.44 -0.65 5.27
C PHE A 89 7.69 -1.99 5.30
N VAL A 90 7.27 -2.40 6.48
CA VAL A 90 6.42 -3.59 6.68
C VAL A 90 5.13 -3.14 7.34
N PRO A 91 3.97 -3.33 6.70
CA PRO A 91 2.68 -3.01 7.29
C PRO A 91 2.21 -4.11 8.26
N ASP A 92 1.26 -3.77 9.14
CA ASP A 92 0.60 -4.73 10.03
C ASP A 92 -0.55 -5.46 9.31
N ILE A 93 -1.20 -4.75 8.39
CA ILE A 93 -2.32 -5.27 7.59
C ILE A 93 -2.11 -4.86 6.13
N VAL A 94 -2.40 -5.79 5.22
CA VAL A 94 -2.37 -5.56 3.76
C VAL A 94 -3.75 -5.82 3.19
N THR A 95 -4.31 -4.86 2.45
CA THR A 95 -5.53 -5.06 1.66
C THR A 95 -5.20 -5.18 0.18
N MET A 96 -5.83 -6.11 -0.52
CA MET A 96 -5.57 -6.38 -1.93
C MET A 96 -6.85 -6.67 -2.70
N GLY A 97 -6.86 -6.37 -3.98
CA GLY A 97 -8.04 -6.53 -4.82
C GLY A 97 -7.73 -6.24 -6.29
N LYS A 98 -8.63 -5.56 -7.00
CA LYS A 98 -8.50 -5.21 -8.43
C LYS A 98 -7.97 -6.37 -9.30
N PRO A 99 -6.66 -6.46 -9.63
CA PRO A 99 -6.14 -7.51 -10.51
C PRO A 99 -6.18 -8.92 -9.89
N LEU A 100 -6.36 -9.04 -8.56
CA LEU A 100 -6.24 -10.30 -7.83
C LEU A 100 -7.12 -11.43 -8.38
N GLY A 101 -8.28 -11.11 -8.95
CA GLY A 101 -9.20 -12.10 -9.52
C GLY A 101 -9.19 -12.18 -11.04
N GLY A 102 -8.33 -11.44 -11.75
CA GLY A 102 -8.27 -11.47 -13.22
C GLY A 102 -9.59 -11.11 -13.93
N GLY A 103 -10.44 -10.29 -13.29
CA GLY A 103 -11.79 -9.93 -13.77
C GLY A 103 -12.92 -10.60 -12.95
N VAL A 104 -12.64 -11.64 -12.19
CA VAL A 104 -13.57 -12.17 -11.19
C VAL A 104 -13.52 -11.28 -9.94
N PRO A 105 -14.66 -10.83 -9.38
CA PRO A 105 -14.67 -10.03 -8.15
C PRO A 105 -14.02 -10.79 -6.99
N PHE A 106 -12.82 -10.35 -6.62
CA PHE A 106 -12.02 -10.97 -5.56
C PHE A 106 -11.19 -9.92 -4.83
N ALA A 107 -11.22 -9.98 -3.52
CA ALA A 107 -10.39 -9.18 -2.64
C ALA A 107 -9.93 -10.02 -1.46
N ALA A 108 -8.81 -9.64 -0.86
CA ALA A 108 -8.28 -10.31 0.31
C ALA A 108 -7.67 -9.28 1.27
N THR A 109 -7.61 -9.66 2.54
CA THR A 109 -6.88 -8.93 3.58
C THR A 109 -5.98 -9.91 4.30
N ALA A 110 -4.70 -9.57 4.40
CA ALA A 110 -3.71 -10.30 5.16
C ALA A 110 -3.32 -9.52 6.42
N ALA A 111 -3.23 -10.21 7.53
CA ALA A 111 -2.79 -9.64 8.81
C ALA A 111 -2.06 -10.72 9.63
N SER A 112 -1.39 -10.30 10.70
CA SER A 112 -0.79 -11.25 11.63
C SER A 112 -1.85 -12.15 12.30
N SER A 113 -1.43 -13.31 12.78
CA SER A 113 -2.31 -14.22 13.54
C SER A 113 -2.90 -13.54 14.78
N GLU A 114 -2.12 -12.70 15.45
CA GLU A 114 -2.56 -11.94 16.62
C GLU A 114 -3.73 -11.00 16.30
N ILE A 115 -3.60 -10.19 15.23
CA ILE A 115 -4.66 -9.28 14.78
C ILE A 115 -5.90 -10.08 14.35
N THR A 116 -5.69 -11.17 13.63
CA THR A 116 -6.78 -12.04 13.15
C THR A 116 -7.55 -12.69 14.30
N GLU A 117 -6.84 -13.20 15.31
CA GLU A 117 -7.48 -13.79 16.49
C GLU A 117 -8.24 -12.74 17.31
N MET A 118 -7.64 -11.57 17.53
CA MET A 118 -8.32 -10.46 18.21
C MET A 118 -9.60 -10.05 17.47
N PHE A 119 -9.56 -9.96 16.15
CA PHE A 119 -10.73 -9.68 15.33
C PHE A 119 -11.82 -10.74 15.52
N ARG A 120 -11.47 -12.03 15.48
CA ARG A 120 -12.42 -13.14 15.66
C ARG A 120 -13.07 -13.16 17.05
N GLN A 121 -12.31 -12.82 18.09
CA GLN A 121 -12.83 -12.78 19.46
C GLN A 121 -13.83 -11.65 19.69
N HIS A 122 -13.65 -10.52 19.00
CA HIS A 122 -14.44 -9.31 19.23
C HIS A 122 -15.52 -9.07 18.18
N THR A 123 -15.50 -9.80 17.05
CA THR A 123 -16.45 -9.63 15.97
C THR A 123 -17.10 -10.96 15.58
N ARG A 124 -18.35 -10.89 15.13
CA ARG A 124 -19.04 -12.02 14.50
C ARG A 124 -19.07 -11.84 12.99
N TYR A 125 -17.86 -11.74 12.39
CA TYR A 125 -17.76 -11.55 10.95
C TYR A 125 -18.31 -12.78 10.21
N PHE A 126 -19.21 -12.52 9.29
CA PHE A 126 -19.77 -13.51 8.36
C PHE A 126 -20.01 -12.86 7.00
N ASN A 127 -19.68 -13.57 5.94
CA ASN A 127 -19.93 -13.12 4.58
C ASN A 127 -20.30 -14.30 3.69
N THR A 128 -21.52 -14.28 3.14
CA THR A 128 -22.03 -15.36 2.26
C THR A 128 -21.36 -15.41 0.91
N CYS A 129 -20.78 -14.30 0.44
CA CYS A 129 -20.19 -14.18 -0.90
C CYS A 129 -18.67 -14.30 -0.91
N ALA A 130 -18.01 -14.35 0.25
CA ALA A 130 -16.57 -14.45 0.36
C ALA A 130 -16.11 -15.92 0.35
N SER A 131 -14.82 -16.10 0.00
CA SER A 131 -14.11 -17.38 0.08
C SER A 131 -14.72 -18.50 -0.78
N SER A 132 -15.29 -18.16 -1.93
CA SER A 132 -15.78 -19.18 -2.87
C SER A 132 -14.63 -19.88 -3.60
N PRO A 133 -14.77 -21.18 -3.94
CA PRO A 133 -13.76 -21.91 -4.72
C PRO A 133 -13.44 -21.26 -6.08
N VAL A 134 -14.43 -20.60 -6.70
CA VAL A 134 -14.24 -19.90 -7.98
C VAL A 134 -13.32 -18.69 -7.82
N GLN A 135 -13.52 -17.91 -6.76
CA GLN A 135 -12.64 -16.76 -6.45
C GLN A 135 -11.20 -17.23 -6.15
N ALA A 136 -11.05 -18.29 -5.36
CA ALA A 136 -9.74 -18.85 -5.05
C ALA A 136 -9.02 -19.39 -6.31
N ALA A 137 -9.74 -20.09 -7.18
CA ALA A 137 -9.19 -20.58 -8.45
C ALA A 137 -8.76 -19.44 -9.37
N ALA A 138 -9.57 -18.37 -9.46
CA ALA A 138 -9.24 -17.18 -10.25
C ALA A 138 -7.98 -16.47 -9.69
N GLY A 139 -7.89 -16.31 -8.36
CA GLY A 139 -6.72 -15.73 -7.72
C GLY A 139 -5.45 -16.55 -7.96
N ASN A 140 -5.51 -17.87 -7.79
CA ASN A 140 -4.37 -18.74 -8.08
C ASN A 140 -3.93 -18.64 -9.54
N ALA A 141 -4.88 -18.64 -10.49
CA ALA A 141 -4.53 -18.49 -11.90
C ALA A 141 -3.82 -17.15 -12.20
N VAL A 142 -4.19 -16.05 -11.53
CA VAL A 142 -3.47 -14.77 -11.66
C VAL A 142 -2.04 -14.89 -11.12
N LEU A 143 -1.84 -15.50 -9.95
CA LEU A 143 -0.50 -15.69 -9.38
C LEU A 143 0.36 -16.59 -10.28
N ASP A 144 -0.20 -17.68 -10.77
CA ASP A 144 0.48 -18.61 -11.68
C ASP A 144 0.96 -17.90 -12.96
N VAL A 145 0.14 -17.03 -13.55
CA VAL A 145 0.51 -16.26 -14.76
C VAL A 145 1.63 -15.27 -14.44
N ILE A 146 1.53 -14.54 -13.32
CA ILE A 146 2.58 -13.58 -12.91
C ILE A 146 3.93 -14.29 -12.78
N GLU A 147 3.95 -15.48 -12.16
CA GLU A 147 5.18 -16.25 -11.95
C GLU A 147 5.69 -16.89 -13.24
N GLN A 148 4.83 -17.59 -13.99
CA GLN A 148 5.21 -18.35 -15.19
C GLN A 148 5.68 -17.44 -16.33
N GLU A 149 5.08 -16.27 -16.47
CA GLU A 149 5.42 -15.30 -17.51
C GLU A 149 6.45 -14.25 -17.04
N ASN A 150 6.95 -14.35 -15.81
CA ASN A 150 7.91 -13.41 -15.21
C ASN A 150 7.47 -11.94 -15.36
N LEU A 151 6.19 -11.67 -15.10
CA LEU A 151 5.61 -10.35 -15.36
C LEU A 151 6.27 -9.24 -14.54
N HIS A 152 6.77 -9.52 -13.34
CA HIS A 152 7.50 -8.55 -12.51
C HIS A 152 8.79 -8.07 -13.18
N GLU A 153 9.54 -8.96 -13.86
CA GLU A 153 10.75 -8.58 -14.62
C GLU A 153 10.38 -7.72 -15.83
N ASN A 154 9.30 -8.09 -16.54
CA ASN A 154 8.80 -7.30 -17.67
C ASN A 154 8.38 -5.90 -17.22
N VAL A 155 7.64 -5.77 -16.11
CA VAL A 155 7.24 -4.46 -15.55
C VAL A 155 8.46 -3.62 -15.21
N THR A 156 9.48 -4.20 -14.59
CA THR A 156 10.72 -3.49 -14.25
C THR A 156 11.43 -3.00 -15.49
N ALA A 157 11.63 -3.87 -16.48
CA ALA A 157 12.35 -3.52 -17.72
C ALA A 157 11.62 -2.45 -18.53
N VAL A 158 10.31 -2.61 -18.73
CA VAL A 158 9.49 -1.63 -19.46
C VAL A 158 9.39 -0.32 -18.68
N GLY A 159 9.24 -0.38 -17.37
CA GLY A 159 9.21 0.80 -16.50
C GLY A 159 10.48 1.61 -16.57
N GLN A 160 11.65 0.96 -16.53
CA GLN A 160 12.94 1.61 -16.71
C GLN A 160 13.07 2.26 -18.08
N PHE A 161 12.74 1.53 -19.15
CA PHE A 161 12.76 2.06 -20.51
C PHE A 161 11.89 3.32 -20.65
N LEU A 162 10.65 3.29 -20.12
CA LEU A 162 9.75 4.44 -20.16
C LEU A 162 10.32 5.62 -19.36
N HIS A 163 10.85 5.37 -18.19
CA HIS A 163 11.46 6.41 -17.35
C HIS A 163 12.60 7.12 -18.07
N GLU A 164 13.52 6.38 -18.67
CA GLU A 164 14.63 6.94 -19.46
C GLU A 164 14.13 7.78 -20.64
N ARG A 165 13.08 7.31 -21.34
CA ARG A 165 12.48 8.06 -22.46
C ARG A 165 11.79 9.35 -21.99
N PHE A 166 11.08 9.31 -20.89
CA PHE A 166 10.47 10.53 -20.33
C PHE A 166 11.52 11.55 -19.89
N LEU A 167 12.63 11.14 -19.29
CA LEU A 167 13.74 12.05 -18.97
C LEU A 167 14.36 12.68 -20.21
N GLN A 168 14.50 11.93 -21.30
CA GLN A 168 14.98 12.49 -22.59
C GLN A 168 14.01 13.52 -23.16
N ILE A 169 12.71 13.24 -23.14
CA ILE A 169 11.68 14.19 -23.58
C ILE A 169 11.72 15.44 -22.71
N GLN A 170 11.74 15.29 -21.39
CA GLN A 170 11.80 16.42 -20.46
C GLN A 170 13.03 17.32 -20.71
N ALA A 171 14.20 16.73 -20.97
CA ALA A 171 15.42 17.49 -21.26
C ALA A 171 15.34 18.29 -22.59
N GLY A 172 14.52 17.82 -23.55
CA GLY A 172 14.30 18.50 -24.83
C GLY A 172 13.20 19.56 -24.84
N HIS A 173 12.41 19.65 -23.76
CA HIS A 173 11.32 20.62 -23.61
C HIS A 173 11.56 21.48 -22.38
N LYS A 174 11.65 22.81 -22.61
CA LYS A 174 11.77 23.82 -21.52
C LYS A 174 10.40 24.32 -21.08
#